data_a4099ab5b5a68665a8bd4b6ce214a31f
#
_entry.id   a4099ab5b5a68665a8bd4b6ce214a31f
#
_cell.length_a   1.000
_cell.length_b   1.000
_cell.length_c   1.000
_cell.angle_alpha   90.00
_cell.angle_beta   90.00
_cell.angle_gamma   90.00
#
_symmetry.space_group_name_H-M   'P 1'
#
loop_
_entity.id
_entity.type
_entity.pdbx_description
1 polymer ?
#
loop_
_entity_poly.entity_id
_entity_poly.type
_entity_poly.pdbx_seq_one_letter_code
_entity_poly.pdbx_strand_id
1 'polypeptide(L)'
;GFRAVDDYYAPSGLSLADEVLAHLDHEPGALAVTNVAVSNDQLSKVIRRSSGTINANIGLVSYAKSCTINGRVIPHLVLQGEKGPITLLLMPEEMIDQATTLNGKGVNGVILPMGNGSIAIIGERGEPLTELEKSIINSVEWSI
;
A
#
# COMPACT_ATOMS: atom_id res chain seq x y z
N GLY A 1 -9.11 18.90 21.84
CA GLY A 1 -10.42 18.56 22.23
C GLY A 1 -10.70 17.09 22.17
N PHE A 2 -11.94 16.77 22.20
CA PHE A 2 -12.35 15.36 22.19
C PHE A 2 -12.00 14.63 20.93
N ARG A 3 -11.93 15.34 19.82
CA ARG A 3 -11.56 14.73 18.54
C ARG A 3 -10.17 14.13 18.60
N ALA A 4 -9.23 14.84 19.21
CA ALA A 4 -7.88 14.33 19.33
C ALA A 4 -7.84 13.06 20.18
N VAL A 5 -8.68 12.99 21.21
CA VAL A 5 -8.78 11.80 22.05
C VAL A 5 -9.36 10.63 21.26
N ASP A 6 -10.42 10.87 20.50
CA ASP A 6 -11.03 9.83 19.68
C ASP A 6 -10.05 9.30 18.63
N ASP A 7 -9.34 10.20 17.97
CA ASP A 7 -8.35 9.81 16.98
C ASP A 7 -7.22 8.99 17.61
N TYR A 8 -6.85 9.36 18.83
CA TYR A 8 -5.81 8.68 19.57
C TYR A 8 -6.17 7.24 19.92
N TYR A 9 -7.45 7.01 20.26
CA TYR A 9 -7.92 5.70 20.68
C TYR A 9 -8.54 4.87 19.58
N ALA A 10 -8.58 5.37 18.35
CA ALA A 10 -9.27 4.68 17.28
C ALA A 10 -8.27 4.02 16.33
N PRO A 11 -7.77 2.81 16.65
CA PRO A 11 -6.93 2.06 15.71
C PRO A 11 -7.82 1.43 14.65
N SER A 12 -8.76 2.18 14.09
CA SER A 12 -9.63 1.67 13.06
C SER A 12 -8.96 1.85 11.71
N GLY A 13 -9.14 0.88 10.84
CA GLY A 13 -8.66 0.99 9.47
C GLY A 13 -9.29 2.15 8.72
N LEU A 14 -10.40 2.72 9.22
CA LEU A 14 -11.09 3.82 8.56
C LEU A 14 -10.26 5.10 8.50
N SER A 15 -9.57 5.45 9.59
CA SER A 15 -8.69 6.62 9.60
C SER A 15 -7.51 6.43 8.65
N LEU A 16 -6.96 5.23 8.63
CA LEU A 16 -5.87 4.91 7.74
C LEU A 16 -6.35 4.89 6.29
N ALA A 17 -7.57 4.40 6.04
CA ALA A 17 -8.14 4.39 4.70
C ALA A 17 -8.25 5.80 4.13
N ASP A 18 -8.68 6.77 4.93
CA ASP A 18 -8.79 8.16 4.49
C ASP A 18 -7.42 8.72 4.12
N GLU A 19 -6.40 8.44 4.93
CA GLU A 19 -5.04 8.88 4.64
C GLU A 19 -4.52 8.27 3.34
N VAL A 20 -4.75 6.98 3.15
CA VAL A 20 -4.29 6.27 1.96
C VAL A 20 -4.95 6.83 0.71
N LEU A 21 -6.27 7.03 0.73
CA LEU A 21 -6.98 7.56 -0.42
C LEU A 21 -6.57 9.00 -0.75
N ALA A 22 -6.34 9.81 0.28
CA ALA A 22 -5.87 11.17 0.09
C ALA A 22 -4.48 11.20 -0.57
N HIS A 23 -3.62 10.25 -0.19
CA HIS A 23 -2.28 10.17 -0.75
C HIS A 23 -2.29 9.91 -2.26
N LEU A 24 -3.21 9.09 -2.74
CA LEU A 24 -3.29 8.74 -4.16
C LEU A 24 -3.49 9.96 -5.05
N ASP A 25 -4.14 10.99 -4.56
CA ASP A 25 -4.42 12.19 -5.35
C ASP A 25 -3.19 13.07 -5.55
N HIS A 26 -2.11 12.83 -4.82
CA HIS A 26 -0.92 13.67 -4.83
C HIS A 26 0.17 13.19 -5.78
N GLU A 27 0.03 12.01 -6.36
CA GLU A 27 1.06 11.44 -7.22
C GLU A 27 0.49 10.85 -8.51
N PRO A 28 -0.07 11.69 -9.39
CA PRO A 28 -0.73 11.18 -10.60
C PRO A 28 0.21 10.43 -11.54
N GLY A 29 1.50 10.79 -11.56
CA GLY A 29 2.48 10.09 -12.40
C GLY A 29 2.72 8.65 -11.97
N ALA A 30 2.45 8.32 -10.71
CA ALA A 30 2.62 6.97 -10.20
C ALA A 30 1.65 5.98 -10.85
N LEU A 31 0.50 6.47 -11.31
CA LEU A 31 -0.55 5.64 -11.87
C LEU A 31 -0.51 5.54 -13.40
N ALA A 32 0.62 5.84 -14.01
CA ALA A 32 0.75 5.73 -15.45
C ALA A 32 0.73 4.27 -15.89
N VAL A 33 0.03 4.00 -16.99
CA VAL A 33 0.05 2.67 -17.60
C VAL A 33 1.35 2.53 -18.41
N THR A 34 2.12 1.51 -18.10
CA THR A 34 3.42 1.31 -18.76
C THR A 34 3.85 -0.14 -18.61
N ASN A 35 4.76 -0.58 -19.49
CA ASN A 35 5.38 -1.89 -19.36
C ASN A 35 6.86 -1.79 -18.94
N VAL A 36 7.27 -0.60 -18.49
CA VAL A 36 8.65 -0.38 -18.06
C VAL A 36 8.77 -0.57 -16.57
N ALA A 37 9.58 -1.55 -16.15
CA ALA A 37 9.81 -1.81 -14.73
C ALA A 37 10.85 -0.83 -14.17
N VAL A 38 10.73 -0.51 -12.86
CA VAL A 38 11.81 0.19 -12.16
C VAL A 38 13.01 -0.74 -12.03
N SER A 39 14.19 -0.18 -11.86
CA SER A 39 15.39 -0.99 -11.65
C SER A 39 15.32 -1.73 -10.32
N ASN A 40 16.01 -2.87 -10.25
CA ASN A 40 16.11 -3.62 -9.01
C ASN A 40 16.78 -2.80 -7.91
N ASP A 41 17.74 -1.94 -8.29
CA ASP A 41 18.40 -1.07 -7.32
C ASP A 41 17.45 -0.06 -6.71
N GLN A 42 16.58 0.55 -7.52
CA GLN A 42 15.59 1.50 -7.03
C GLN A 42 14.59 0.82 -6.10
N LEU A 43 14.09 -0.34 -6.51
CA LEU A 43 13.14 -1.10 -5.70
C LEU A 43 13.76 -1.49 -4.36
N SER A 44 14.97 -2.04 -4.37
CA SER A 44 15.68 -2.43 -3.15
C SER A 44 15.93 -1.24 -2.23
N LYS A 45 16.27 -0.09 -2.80
CA LYS A 45 16.54 1.12 -2.01
C LYS A 45 15.27 1.58 -1.29
N VAL A 46 14.14 1.58 -1.96
CA VAL A 46 12.88 2.01 -1.37
C VAL A 46 12.44 1.04 -0.26
N ILE A 47 12.54 -0.26 -0.51
CA ILE A 47 12.14 -1.26 0.47
C ILE A 47 13.06 -1.26 1.68
N ARG A 48 14.37 -1.08 1.49
CA ARG A 48 15.31 -1.06 2.62
C ARG A 48 15.10 0.11 3.58
N ARG A 49 14.42 1.16 3.16
CA ARG A 49 14.09 2.28 4.05
C ARG A 49 12.97 1.96 5.01
N SER A 50 12.26 0.86 4.79
CA SER A 50 11.21 0.41 5.67
C SER A 50 11.69 -0.80 6.46
N SER A 51 10.87 -1.25 7.40
CA SER A 51 11.15 -2.47 8.16
C SER A 51 10.59 -3.71 7.47
N GLY A 52 10.16 -3.58 6.22
CA GLY A 52 9.55 -4.67 5.49
C GLY A 52 10.45 -5.25 4.41
N THR A 53 10.17 -6.47 4.02
CA THR A 53 10.81 -7.14 2.88
C THR A 53 9.76 -7.82 2.02
N ILE A 54 10.09 -7.98 0.74
CA ILE A 54 9.26 -8.73 -0.20
C ILE A 54 10.11 -9.84 -0.80
N ASN A 55 9.66 -11.09 -0.63
CA ASN A 55 10.45 -12.27 -0.99
C ASN A 55 10.11 -12.87 -2.35
N ALA A 56 9.04 -12.45 -3.00
CA ALA A 56 8.58 -13.09 -4.20
C ALA A 56 8.36 -12.09 -5.32
N ASN A 57 8.27 -12.61 -6.53
CA ASN A 57 7.90 -11.80 -7.67
C ASN A 57 6.39 -11.50 -7.61
N ILE A 58 6.06 -10.25 -7.37
CA ILE A 58 4.68 -9.80 -7.25
C ILE A 58 4.14 -9.18 -8.54
N GLY A 59 4.96 -9.20 -9.61
CA GLY A 59 4.57 -8.64 -10.89
C GLY A 59 5.51 -7.54 -11.33
N LEU A 60 5.13 -6.84 -12.39
CA LEU A 60 5.95 -5.75 -12.92
C LEU A 60 5.75 -4.50 -12.05
N VAL A 61 6.80 -4.10 -11.35
CA VAL A 61 6.79 -2.89 -10.53
C VAL A 61 7.24 -1.71 -11.41
N SER A 62 6.32 -0.83 -11.69
CA SER A 62 6.57 0.31 -12.59
C SER A 62 6.92 1.60 -11.86
N TYR A 63 6.75 1.61 -10.54
CA TYR A 63 6.99 2.80 -9.74
C TYR A 63 7.40 2.35 -8.34
N ALA A 64 8.43 2.97 -7.79
CA ALA A 64 8.88 2.67 -6.44
C ALA A 64 9.50 3.93 -5.84
N LYS A 65 8.83 4.52 -4.87
CA LYS A 65 9.33 5.69 -4.13
C LYS A 65 8.88 5.59 -2.69
N SER A 66 9.57 6.32 -1.83
CA SER A 66 9.13 6.48 -0.45
C SER A 66 8.09 7.57 -0.38
N CYS A 67 7.08 7.39 0.45
CA CYS A 67 6.09 8.42 0.72
C CYS A 67 5.83 8.47 2.22
N THR A 68 5.05 9.43 2.68
CA THR A 68 4.77 9.60 4.09
C THR A 68 3.30 9.37 4.37
N ILE A 69 3.01 8.43 5.26
CA ILE A 69 1.66 8.13 5.76
C ILE A 69 1.73 8.22 7.28
N ASN A 70 0.88 9.05 7.87
CA ASN A 70 0.83 9.24 9.33
C ASN A 70 2.22 9.56 9.92
N GLY A 71 3.00 10.36 9.21
CA GLY A 71 4.32 10.75 9.68
C GLY A 71 5.41 9.73 9.50
N ARG A 72 5.12 8.58 8.92
CA ARG A 72 6.10 7.52 8.68
C ARG A 72 6.44 7.43 7.20
N VAL A 73 7.72 7.21 6.93
CA VAL A 73 8.19 6.99 5.56
C VAL A 73 7.97 5.53 5.21
N ILE A 74 7.22 5.28 4.15
CA ILE A 74 6.85 3.93 3.73
C ILE A 74 7.10 3.75 2.24
N PRO A 75 7.26 2.50 1.77
CA PRO A 75 7.34 2.21 0.34
C PRO A 75 5.98 2.40 -0.33
N HIS A 76 5.97 3.13 -1.43
CA HIS A 76 4.85 3.26 -2.33
C HIS A 76 5.26 2.61 -3.66
N LEU A 77 4.67 1.45 -3.94
CA LEU A 77 4.95 0.70 -5.16
C LEU A 77 3.73 0.71 -6.05
N VAL A 78 3.94 0.66 -7.34
CA VAL A 78 2.85 0.46 -8.30
C VAL A 78 3.19 -0.73 -9.18
N LEU A 79 2.24 -1.64 -9.29
CA LEU A 79 2.30 -2.80 -10.16
C LEU A 79 1.38 -2.58 -11.34
N GLN A 80 1.68 -3.23 -12.46
CA GLN A 80 0.78 -3.20 -13.61
C GLN A 80 -0.14 -4.41 -13.56
N GLY A 81 -1.44 -4.18 -13.37
CA GLY A 81 -2.47 -5.21 -13.31
C GLY A 81 -3.19 -5.38 -14.64
N GLU A 82 -4.25 -6.19 -14.63
CA GLU A 82 -5.04 -6.48 -15.83
C GLU A 82 -5.86 -5.28 -16.30
N LYS A 83 -6.40 -4.52 -15.35
CA LYS A 83 -7.25 -3.36 -15.66
C LYS A 83 -6.49 -2.05 -15.59
N GLY A 84 -5.27 -2.06 -15.07
CA GLY A 84 -4.47 -0.86 -14.92
C GLY A 84 -3.53 -0.96 -13.74
N PRO A 85 -2.97 0.19 -13.31
CA PRO A 85 -2.02 0.21 -12.20
C PRO A 85 -2.66 -0.20 -10.89
N ILE A 86 -1.89 -0.93 -10.08
CA ILE A 86 -2.27 -1.33 -8.73
C ILE A 86 -1.26 -0.73 -7.76
N THR A 87 -1.75 0.04 -6.79
CA THR A 87 -0.90 0.66 -5.77
C THR A 87 -0.72 -0.27 -4.59
N LEU A 88 0.51 -0.40 -4.13
CA LEU A 88 0.84 -1.08 -2.87
C LEU A 88 1.49 -0.09 -1.94
N LEU A 89 0.98 0.00 -0.72
CA LEU A 89 1.61 0.77 0.35
C LEU A 89 1.98 -0.20 1.45
N LEU A 90 3.27 -0.35 1.71
CA LEU A 90 3.76 -1.24 2.77
C LEU A 90 3.92 -0.41 4.03
N MET A 91 3.06 -0.65 5.00
CA MET A 91 2.95 0.19 6.19
C MET A 91 3.31 -0.57 7.47
N PRO A 92 4.62 -0.80 7.72
CA PRO A 92 5.03 -1.41 8.97
C PRO A 92 4.62 -0.50 10.13
N GLU A 93 4.18 -1.10 11.23
CA GLU A 93 3.73 -0.41 12.44
C GLU A 93 2.39 0.31 12.33
N GLU A 94 1.76 0.37 11.16
CA GLU A 94 0.38 0.85 11.04
C GLU A 94 -0.54 -0.35 11.26
N MET A 95 -0.92 -0.57 12.51
CA MET A 95 -1.70 -1.75 12.91
C MET A 95 -3.19 -1.49 12.78
N ILE A 96 -3.90 -2.46 12.24
CA ILE A 96 -5.36 -2.44 12.18
C ILE A 96 -5.90 -3.78 12.66
N ASP A 97 -7.12 -3.79 13.17
CA ASP A 97 -7.73 -4.98 13.76
C ASP A 97 -8.20 -5.97 12.72
N GLN A 98 -8.65 -5.49 11.58
CA GLN A 98 -9.24 -6.34 10.54
C GLN A 98 -9.09 -5.68 9.19
N ALA A 99 -9.25 -6.48 8.14
CA ALA A 99 -9.19 -5.97 6.77
C ALA A 99 -10.23 -4.86 6.59
N THR A 100 -9.81 -3.78 5.95
CA THR A 100 -10.65 -2.60 5.73
C THR A 100 -10.78 -2.34 4.25
N THR A 101 -12.02 -2.31 3.75
CA THR A 101 -12.27 -2.02 2.35
C THR A 101 -12.03 -0.55 2.03
N LEU A 102 -11.41 -0.31 0.88
CA LEU A 102 -11.18 1.04 0.36
C LEU A 102 -12.09 1.26 -0.83
N ASN A 103 -12.85 2.35 -0.81
CA ASN A 103 -13.70 2.76 -1.92
C ASN A 103 -13.44 4.22 -2.21
N GLY A 104 -12.78 4.48 -3.32
CA GLY A 104 -12.52 5.83 -3.78
C GLY A 104 -13.12 6.06 -5.15
N LYS A 105 -12.84 7.20 -5.70
CA LYS A 105 -13.35 7.60 -7.01
C LYS A 105 -12.63 6.79 -8.11
N GLY A 106 -13.34 5.83 -8.70
CA GLY A 106 -12.78 5.01 -9.75
C GLY A 106 -11.82 3.93 -9.28
N VAL A 107 -11.66 3.77 -7.96
CA VAL A 107 -10.75 2.77 -7.40
C VAL A 107 -11.45 1.97 -6.32
N ASN A 108 -10.96 0.77 -6.08
CA ASN A 108 -11.30 0.00 -4.91
C ASN A 108 -10.10 -0.80 -4.46
N GLY A 109 -10.13 -1.24 -3.22
CA GLY A 109 -9.02 -1.98 -2.67
C GLY A 109 -9.28 -2.39 -1.24
N VAL A 110 -8.20 -2.74 -0.56
CA VAL A 110 -8.27 -3.24 0.81
C VAL A 110 -6.99 -2.88 1.54
N ILE A 111 -7.12 -2.64 2.85
CA ILE A 111 -5.97 -2.62 3.74
C ILE A 111 -6.02 -3.93 4.53
N LEU A 112 -4.94 -4.70 4.45
CA LEU A 112 -4.83 -5.99 5.11
C LEU A 112 -3.96 -5.87 6.35
N PRO A 113 -4.41 -6.41 7.50
CA PRO A 113 -3.52 -6.51 8.66
C PRO A 113 -2.45 -7.57 8.38
N MET A 114 -1.20 -7.23 8.70
CA MET A 114 -0.06 -8.11 8.49
C MET A 114 0.84 -8.04 9.73
N GLY A 115 0.59 -8.89 10.72
CA GLY A 115 1.37 -8.89 11.95
C GLY A 115 1.38 -7.51 12.61
N ASN A 116 2.54 -6.91 12.73
CA ASN A 116 2.70 -5.60 13.37
C ASN A 116 2.52 -4.42 12.40
N GLY A 117 2.00 -4.66 11.22
CA GLY A 117 1.79 -3.61 10.25
C GLY A 117 0.57 -3.89 9.39
N SER A 118 0.49 -3.17 8.27
CA SER A 118 -0.60 -3.35 7.30
C SER A 118 -0.10 -3.08 5.89
N ILE A 119 -0.88 -3.52 4.91
CA ILE A 119 -0.57 -3.30 3.49
C ILE A 119 -1.83 -2.85 2.80
N ALA A 120 -1.76 -1.74 2.08
CA ALA A 120 -2.86 -1.29 1.24
C ALA A 120 -2.63 -1.80 -0.19
N ILE A 121 -3.68 -2.34 -0.78
CA ILE A 121 -3.69 -2.81 -2.17
C ILE A 121 -4.86 -2.13 -2.85
N ILE A 122 -4.59 -1.28 -3.83
CA ILE A 122 -5.61 -0.44 -4.44
C ILE A 122 -5.50 -0.54 -5.96
N GLY A 123 -6.58 -0.97 -6.59
CA GLY A 123 -6.64 -1.07 -8.05
C GLY A 123 -7.77 -0.24 -8.62
N GLU A 124 -7.87 -0.22 -9.94
CA GLU A 124 -9.00 0.39 -10.60
C GLU A 124 -10.23 -0.49 -10.36
N ARG A 125 -11.39 0.12 -10.41
CA ARG A 125 -12.64 -0.62 -10.21
C ARG A 125 -12.73 -1.77 -11.20
N GLY A 126 -12.97 -2.97 -10.67
CA GLY A 126 -13.04 -4.18 -11.49
C GLY A 126 -11.74 -4.96 -11.59
N GLU A 127 -10.63 -4.41 -11.07
CA GLU A 127 -9.36 -5.15 -11.06
C GLU A 127 -9.47 -6.34 -10.10
N PRO A 128 -9.14 -7.58 -10.55
CA PRO A 128 -9.15 -8.73 -9.63
C PRO A 128 -7.92 -8.66 -8.73
N LEU A 129 -8.15 -8.57 -7.43
CA LEU A 129 -7.08 -8.41 -6.44
C LEU A 129 -6.82 -9.66 -5.59
N THR A 130 -7.70 -10.65 -5.64
CA THR A 130 -7.64 -11.80 -4.72
C THR A 130 -6.33 -12.57 -4.81
N GLU A 131 -5.87 -12.87 -6.01
CA GLU A 131 -4.63 -13.62 -6.16
C GLU A 131 -3.41 -12.79 -5.72
N LEU A 132 -3.44 -11.50 -6.01
CA LEU A 132 -2.37 -10.61 -5.58
C LEU A 132 -2.35 -10.50 -4.05
N GLU A 133 -3.52 -10.43 -3.40
CA GLU A 133 -3.59 -10.41 -1.93
C GLU A 133 -2.92 -11.64 -1.35
N LYS A 134 -3.17 -12.83 -1.90
CA LYS A 134 -2.54 -14.06 -1.43
C LYS A 134 -1.02 -14.02 -1.60
N SER A 135 -0.56 -13.56 -2.76
CA SER A 135 0.88 -13.45 -3.01
C SER A 135 1.55 -12.48 -2.04
N ILE A 136 0.92 -11.36 -1.78
CA ILE A 136 1.44 -10.34 -0.87
C ILE A 136 1.52 -10.90 0.56
N ILE A 137 0.45 -11.54 1.02
CA ILE A 137 0.40 -12.11 2.37
C ILE A 137 1.54 -13.12 2.58
N ASN A 138 1.86 -13.89 1.54
CA ASN A 138 2.91 -14.91 1.62
C ASN A 138 4.32 -14.37 1.38
N SER A 139 4.45 -13.13 0.91
CA SER A 139 5.72 -12.59 0.43
C SER A 139 6.30 -11.48 1.30
N VAL A 140 5.48 -10.82 2.09
CA VAL A 140 5.91 -9.66 2.86
C VAL A 140 6.16 -10.03 4.31
N GLU A 141 7.30 -9.56 4.84
CA GLU A 141 7.65 -9.76 6.24
C GLU A 141 8.14 -8.43 6.82
N TRP A 142 7.91 -8.25 8.11
CA TRP A 142 8.42 -7.09 8.84
C TRP A 142 9.61 -7.52 9.71
N SER A 143 10.59 -6.63 9.81
CA SER A 143 11.75 -6.86 10.69
C SER A 143 11.65 -6.04 11.98
N ILE A 144 10.44 -5.83 12.43
CA ILE A 144 10.15 -5.08 13.65
C ILE A 144 9.74 -6.00 14.80
#